data_5fdf69527ee0f85ee161e1a92d9d50f1
#
_entry.id   5fdf69527ee0f85ee161e1a92d9d50f1
#
_cell.length_a   1.000
_cell.length_b   1.000
_cell.length_c   1.000
_cell.angle_alpha   90.00
_cell.angle_beta   90.00
_cell.angle_gamma   90.00
#
_symmetry.space_group_name_H-M   'P 1'
#
loop_
_entity.id
_entity.type
_entity.pdbx_description
1 polymer ?
#
loop_
_entity_poly.entity_id
_entity_poly.type
_entity_poly.pdbx_seq_one_letter_code
_entity_poly.pdbx_strand_id
1 'polypeptide(L)'
;MDILNTINSFVWGPPLMVLLIGTGILLTVRLGLLQVIKLPTALKLIFTARNTGNGDINSFKALCTALAATVGTGNIVGVATAIKAGGPGASFWMWMAAFFGMATKYAEGVLAVKYRTVDANGNISGGPMHYIEQGLGKKYKPLAVMFSVFGVMVACLGSGTFTQVNAIVEITNLSIGIPVMYTAAILTVLVAIVTIGGLKSIAMVAGKIVPFMALVYMLTTAAVLIVFADQVPAAFALIIESAFNPTAAAGGFLGATVMLAMRSGIARGIFSNEAGLGSAPIVAAAAKTKWPAEQGLVSMTGTFIDTIIICTMTGLVLVVSGVWTGDLNGAAMTQSAFAMAFPAMAKYLLMIGLVLFAFTTILGWNYYGERCIEYLFGTKSIMPYRLVFIGLVASGAFLKLETIWVLADIVNGLMAIPNLIALLGLSGVVVAETKAYFTYWEKVRSRKKRIDIIGEPEYSE
;
A
#
# COMPACT_ATOMS: atom_id res chain seq x y z
N MET A 1 10.86 -25.16 -6.87
CA MET A 1 10.87 -24.20 -5.73
C MET A 1 12.24 -23.56 -5.56
N ASP A 2 13.35 -24.28 -5.56
CA ASP A 2 14.69 -23.70 -5.31
C ASP A 2 15.09 -22.59 -6.28
N ILE A 3 14.80 -22.74 -7.57
CA ILE A 3 15.09 -21.71 -8.58
C ILE A 3 14.27 -20.42 -8.29
N LEU A 4 12.97 -20.55 -7.99
CA LEU A 4 12.13 -19.40 -7.69
C LEU A 4 12.57 -18.68 -6.40
N ASN A 5 12.93 -19.43 -5.38
CA ASN A 5 13.46 -18.86 -4.13
C ASN A 5 14.81 -18.16 -4.35
N THR A 6 15.66 -18.70 -5.23
CA THR A 6 16.93 -18.06 -5.61
C THR A 6 16.68 -16.74 -6.35
N ILE A 7 15.75 -16.73 -7.33
CA ILE A 7 15.36 -15.51 -8.05
C ILE A 7 14.76 -14.49 -7.07
N ASN A 8 13.86 -14.91 -6.19
CA ASN A 8 13.26 -14.04 -5.18
C ASN A 8 14.30 -13.41 -4.26
N SER A 9 15.25 -14.22 -3.80
CA SER A 9 16.36 -13.75 -2.97
C SER A 9 17.28 -12.76 -3.68
N PHE A 10 17.46 -12.91 -4.99
CA PHE A 10 18.21 -11.97 -5.82
C PHE A 10 17.42 -10.66 -6.03
N VAL A 11 16.14 -10.75 -6.39
CA VAL A 11 15.28 -9.58 -6.64
C VAL A 11 15.14 -8.73 -5.37
N TRP A 12 14.82 -9.37 -4.23
CA TRP A 12 14.73 -8.68 -2.93
C TRP A 12 16.08 -8.63 -2.20
N GLY A 13 17.17 -8.73 -2.94
CA GLY A 13 18.52 -8.59 -2.44
C GLY A 13 18.91 -7.14 -2.16
N PRO A 14 20.18 -6.92 -1.71
CA PRO A 14 20.69 -5.59 -1.38
C PRO A 14 20.49 -4.54 -2.47
N PRO A 15 20.63 -4.83 -3.80
CA PRO A 15 20.48 -3.80 -4.82
C PRO A 15 19.09 -3.13 -4.83
N LEU A 16 18.01 -3.92 -4.79
CA LEU A 16 16.66 -3.36 -4.78
C LEU A 16 16.35 -2.66 -3.46
N MET A 17 16.80 -3.21 -2.33
CA MET A 17 16.62 -2.56 -1.03
C MET A 17 17.32 -1.20 -0.96
N VAL A 18 18.56 -1.14 -1.45
CA VAL A 18 19.32 0.13 -1.52
C VAL A 18 18.61 1.11 -2.45
N LEU A 19 18.07 0.65 -3.57
CA LEU A 19 17.35 1.50 -4.50
C LEU A 19 16.05 2.04 -3.88
N LEU A 20 15.27 1.20 -3.19
CA LEU A 20 14.01 1.58 -2.51
C LEU A 20 14.26 2.59 -1.38
N ILE A 21 15.09 2.22 -0.42
CA ILE A 21 15.38 3.05 0.75
C ILE A 21 16.19 4.29 0.34
N GLY A 22 17.18 4.11 -0.54
CA GLY A 22 18.00 5.21 -1.05
C GLY A 22 17.18 6.27 -1.79
N THR A 23 16.22 5.87 -2.61
CA THR A 23 15.28 6.81 -3.25
C THR A 23 14.45 7.55 -2.20
N GLY A 24 13.94 6.86 -1.19
CA GLY A 24 13.21 7.47 -0.09
C GLY A 24 14.05 8.45 0.72
N ILE A 25 15.31 8.12 1.04
CA ILE A 25 16.26 9.02 1.71
C ILE A 25 16.53 10.26 0.85
N LEU A 26 16.85 10.06 -0.44
CA LEU A 26 17.11 11.17 -1.37
C LEU A 26 15.92 12.13 -1.42
N LEU A 27 14.71 11.62 -1.57
CA LEU A 27 13.50 12.43 -1.61
C LEU A 27 13.23 13.11 -0.26
N THR A 28 13.44 12.43 0.85
CA THR A 28 13.34 13.00 2.20
C THR A 28 14.25 14.21 2.37
N VAL A 29 15.52 14.09 1.97
CA VAL A 29 16.50 15.19 2.04
C VAL A 29 16.12 16.32 1.10
N ARG A 30 15.81 16.03 -0.18
CA ARG A 30 15.46 17.04 -1.19
C ARG A 30 14.17 17.80 -0.86
N LEU A 31 13.24 17.18 -0.18
CA LEU A 31 11.95 17.76 0.23
C LEU A 31 12.01 18.37 1.65
N GLY A 32 13.15 18.30 2.34
CA GLY A 32 13.35 18.90 3.66
C GLY A 32 12.44 18.27 4.74
N LEU A 33 12.41 16.94 4.86
CA LEU A 33 11.59 16.19 5.82
C LEU A 33 10.08 16.50 5.71
N LEU A 34 9.60 16.74 4.49
CA LEU A 34 8.22 17.13 4.21
C LEU A 34 7.21 16.19 4.87
N GLN A 35 7.48 14.88 4.86
CA GLN A 35 6.60 13.85 5.44
C GLN A 35 6.40 14.00 6.95
N VAL A 36 7.30 14.70 7.65
CA VAL A 36 7.14 15.03 9.07
C VAL A 36 6.49 16.40 9.22
N ILE A 37 7.09 17.43 8.60
CA ILE A 37 6.68 18.84 8.77
C ILE A 37 5.26 19.09 8.24
N LYS A 38 4.89 18.45 7.15
CA LYS A 38 3.59 18.65 6.49
C LYS A 38 2.57 17.55 6.77
N LEU A 39 2.89 16.56 7.61
CA LEU A 39 1.95 15.49 7.96
C LEU A 39 0.61 16.01 8.53
N PRO A 40 0.60 16.97 9.46
CA PRO A 40 -0.67 17.49 9.96
C PRO A 40 -1.51 18.16 8.84
N THR A 41 -0.85 18.88 7.92
CA THR A 41 -1.51 19.47 6.75
C THR A 41 -2.05 18.39 5.82
N ALA A 42 -1.30 17.33 5.58
CA ALA A 42 -1.69 16.21 4.73
C ALA A 42 -2.91 15.47 5.30
N LEU A 43 -2.91 15.18 6.60
CA LEU A 43 -4.05 14.55 7.27
C LEU A 43 -5.31 15.43 7.20
N LYS A 44 -5.17 16.75 7.35
CA LYS A 44 -6.28 17.68 7.15
C LYS A 44 -6.81 17.65 5.72
N LEU A 45 -5.93 17.59 4.73
CA LEU A 45 -6.30 17.58 3.31
C LEU A 45 -7.12 16.34 2.92
N ILE A 46 -7.03 15.22 3.63
CA ILE A 46 -7.87 14.04 3.39
C ILE A 46 -9.36 14.42 3.33
N PHE A 47 -9.80 15.32 4.23
CA PHE A 47 -11.19 15.72 4.35
C PHE A 47 -11.49 17.10 3.77
N THR A 48 -10.49 17.95 3.56
CA THR A 48 -10.65 19.35 3.15
C THR A 48 -10.12 19.65 1.75
N ALA A 49 -9.60 18.65 1.02
CA ALA A 49 -9.13 18.84 -0.34
C ALA A 49 -10.25 19.42 -1.22
N ARG A 50 -9.95 20.57 -1.84
CA ARG A 50 -10.87 21.21 -2.76
C ARG A 50 -10.92 20.41 -4.05
N ASN A 51 -11.95 19.65 -4.29
CA ASN A 51 -12.13 18.84 -5.50
C ASN A 51 -12.24 19.71 -6.77
N THR A 52 -11.25 20.56 -7.00
CA THR A 52 -11.17 21.52 -8.11
C THR A 52 -10.16 21.02 -9.13
N GLY A 53 -10.53 21.05 -10.40
CA GLY A 53 -9.66 20.58 -11.49
C GLY A 53 -10.17 19.32 -12.16
N ASN A 54 -9.42 18.87 -13.17
CA ASN A 54 -9.75 17.67 -13.93
C ASN A 54 -9.44 16.42 -13.09
N GLY A 55 -10.31 15.42 -13.17
CA GLY A 55 -10.17 14.16 -12.45
C GLY A 55 -11.49 13.39 -12.48
N ASP A 56 -11.44 12.08 -12.28
CA ASP A 56 -12.62 11.21 -12.31
C ASP A 56 -13.27 11.04 -10.94
N ILE A 57 -12.45 11.10 -9.88
CA ILE A 57 -12.86 10.88 -8.49
C ILE A 57 -12.26 11.96 -7.57
N ASN A 58 -12.87 12.19 -6.41
CA ASN A 58 -12.30 13.12 -5.43
C ASN A 58 -11.04 12.54 -4.74
N SER A 59 -10.20 13.41 -4.14
CA SER A 59 -8.94 13.01 -3.51
C SER A 59 -9.14 12.00 -2.37
N PHE A 60 -10.22 12.12 -1.60
CA PHE A 60 -10.56 11.15 -0.56
C PHE A 60 -10.83 9.75 -1.14
N LYS A 61 -11.65 9.65 -2.21
CA LYS A 61 -11.91 8.37 -2.88
C LYS A 61 -10.65 7.82 -3.55
N ALA A 62 -9.79 8.68 -4.09
CA ALA A 62 -8.49 8.25 -4.63
C ALA A 62 -7.60 7.64 -3.54
N LEU A 63 -7.52 8.29 -2.36
CA LEU A 63 -6.82 7.74 -1.20
C LEU A 63 -7.43 6.41 -0.73
N CYS A 64 -8.76 6.35 -0.59
CA CYS A 64 -9.42 5.10 -0.18
C CYS A 64 -9.20 3.97 -1.20
N THR A 65 -9.18 4.28 -2.50
CA THR A 65 -8.89 3.26 -3.53
C THR A 65 -7.42 2.82 -3.48
N ALA A 66 -6.49 3.74 -3.21
CA ALA A 66 -5.09 3.38 -2.96
C ALA A 66 -4.94 2.52 -1.69
N LEU A 67 -5.60 2.91 -0.59
CA LEU A 67 -5.63 2.12 0.64
C LEU A 67 -6.35 0.78 0.47
N ALA A 68 -7.35 0.69 -0.42
CA ALA A 68 -7.98 -0.59 -0.75
C ALA A 68 -6.96 -1.59 -1.32
N ALA A 69 -6.04 -1.13 -2.15
CA ALA A 69 -4.99 -1.97 -2.72
C ALA A 69 -3.89 -2.33 -1.71
N THR A 70 -3.53 -1.40 -0.82
CA THR A 70 -2.41 -1.54 0.11
C THR A 70 -2.80 -2.21 1.43
N VAL A 71 -3.92 -1.81 2.05
CA VAL A 71 -4.42 -2.42 3.30
C VAL A 71 -5.05 -3.77 2.99
N GLY A 72 -4.25 -4.82 3.08
CA GLY A 72 -4.59 -6.17 2.67
C GLY A 72 -4.00 -7.24 3.58
N THR A 73 -3.71 -8.41 2.99
CA THR A 73 -3.01 -9.49 3.70
C THR A 73 -1.65 -9.05 4.25
N GLY A 74 -1.00 -8.05 3.63
CA GLY A 74 0.27 -7.50 4.07
C GLY A 74 0.28 -7.00 5.52
N ASN A 75 -0.79 -6.34 5.94
CA ASN A 75 -0.92 -5.76 7.28
C ASN A 75 -1.14 -6.79 8.40
N ILE A 76 -1.58 -7.97 8.06
CA ILE A 76 -1.88 -9.07 9.01
C ILE A 76 -0.87 -10.20 8.82
N VAL A 77 -0.93 -10.87 7.68
CA VAL A 77 -0.07 -12.02 7.36
C VAL A 77 1.37 -11.58 7.11
N GLY A 78 1.57 -10.44 6.41
CA GLY A 78 2.89 -9.90 6.10
C GLY A 78 3.65 -9.47 7.35
N VAL A 79 3.00 -8.79 8.30
CA VAL A 79 3.61 -8.40 9.58
C VAL A 79 3.99 -9.65 10.39
N ALA A 80 3.09 -10.63 10.46
CA ALA A 80 3.36 -11.89 11.16
C ALA A 80 4.55 -12.65 10.55
N THR A 81 4.62 -12.74 9.23
CA THR A 81 5.76 -13.39 8.54
C THR A 81 7.06 -12.62 8.72
N ALA A 82 7.01 -11.27 8.78
CA ALA A 82 8.19 -10.44 9.04
C ALA A 82 8.76 -10.71 10.43
N ILE A 83 7.90 -10.70 11.45
CA ILE A 83 8.30 -10.95 12.84
C ILE A 83 8.74 -12.40 13.01
N LYS A 84 8.07 -13.36 12.37
CA LYS A 84 8.47 -14.77 12.41
C LYS A 84 9.86 -15.00 11.82
N ALA A 85 10.20 -14.32 10.73
CA ALA A 85 11.50 -14.47 10.07
C ALA A 85 12.61 -13.64 10.73
N GLY A 86 12.31 -12.39 11.12
CA GLY A 86 13.31 -11.40 11.56
C GLY A 86 13.23 -11.04 13.04
N GLY A 87 12.34 -11.68 13.83
CA GLY A 87 12.08 -11.32 15.21
C GLY A 87 11.32 -9.99 15.36
N PRO A 88 11.07 -9.52 16.58
CA PRO A 88 10.40 -8.25 16.86
C PRO A 88 11.03 -7.05 16.16
N GLY A 89 12.36 -7.05 15.98
CA GLY A 89 13.11 -5.99 15.29
C GLY A 89 12.68 -5.74 13.86
N ALA A 90 12.04 -6.71 13.18
CA ALA A 90 11.49 -6.52 11.86
C ALA A 90 10.44 -5.39 11.84
N SER A 91 9.67 -5.21 12.92
CA SER A 91 8.70 -4.10 13.04
C SER A 91 9.36 -2.73 12.99
N PHE A 92 10.52 -2.56 13.61
CA PHE A 92 11.31 -1.32 13.55
C PHE A 92 11.71 -1.00 12.09
N TRP A 93 12.20 -2.00 11.37
CA TRP A 93 12.60 -1.82 9.97
C TRP A 93 11.42 -1.60 9.03
N MET A 94 10.23 -2.09 9.37
CA MET A 94 8.99 -1.69 8.69
C MET A 94 8.69 -0.21 8.90
N TRP A 95 8.86 0.33 10.12
CA TRP A 95 8.70 1.77 10.39
C TRP A 95 9.69 2.61 9.59
N MET A 96 10.95 2.19 9.52
CA MET A 96 11.97 2.89 8.72
C MET A 96 11.64 2.88 7.23
N ALA A 97 11.17 1.75 6.69
CA ALA A 97 10.71 1.65 5.31
C ALA A 97 9.51 2.57 5.05
N ALA A 98 8.55 2.64 5.97
CA ALA A 98 7.41 3.53 5.85
C ALA A 98 7.79 5.01 5.96
N PHE A 99 8.69 5.36 6.89
CA PHE A 99 9.16 6.73 7.07
C PHE A 99 9.76 7.31 5.79
N PHE A 100 10.68 6.60 5.16
CA PHE A 100 11.24 6.99 3.87
C PHE A 100 10.24 6.79 2.72
N GLY A 101 9.42 5.75 2.80
CA GLY A 101 8.36 5.45 1.86
C GLY A 101 7.30 6.54 1.74
N MET A 102 7.01 7.30 2.81
CA MET A 102 6.11 8.45 2.77
C MET A 102 6.59 9.53 1.79
N ALA A 103 7.90 9.83 1.77
CA ALA A 103 8.47 10.78 0.82
C ALA A 103 8.41 10.24 -0.62
N THR A 104 8.62 8.94 -0.79
CA THR A 104 8.46 8.25 -2.08
C THR A 104 7.01 8.31 -2.57
N LYS A 105 6.05 8.00 -1.73
CA LYS A 105 4.60 8.06 -2.03
C LYS A 105 4.15 9.49 -2.37
N TYR A 106 4.71 10.49 -1.68
CA TYR A 106 4.51 11.89 -2.02
C TYR A 106 4.94 12.18 -3.45
N ALA A 107 6.17 11.81 -3.80
CA ALA A 107 6.73 12.02 -5.13
C ALA A 107 5.93 11.30 -6.22
N GLU A 108 5.53 10.05 -5.98
CA GLU A 108 4.64 9.27 -6.85
C GLU A 108 3.32 10.00 -7.11
N GLY A 109 2.68 10.54 -6.06
CA GLY A 109 1.43 11.30 -6.18
C GLY A 109 1.59 12.60 -6.96
N VAL A 110 2.70 13.32 -6.76
CA VAL A 110 3.04 14.54 -7.52
C VAL A 110 3.19 14.22 -9.01
N LEU A 111 4.02 13.24 -9.34
CA LEU A 111 4.29 12.88 -10.74
C LEU A 111 3.05 12.31 -11.44
N ALA A 112 2.23 11.55 -10.73
CA ALA A 112 0.99 11.00 -11.24
C ALA A 112 0.04 12.08 -11.75
N VAL A 113 -0.16 13.14 -10.99
CA VAL A 113 -1.02 14.27 -11.39
C VAL A 113 -0.36 15.14 -12.45
N LYS A 114 0.97 15.37 -12.35
CA LYS A 114 1.72 16.19 -13.30
C LYS A 114 1.70 15.65 -14.72
N TYR A 115 1.82 14.33 -14.87
CA TYR A 115 1.98 13.66 -16.17
C TYR A 115 0.77 12.77 -16.54
N ARG A 116 -0.41 13.02 -15.96
CA ARG A 116 -1.63 12.32 -16.34
C ARG A 116 -2.10 12.73 -17.72
N THR A 117 -2.80 11.81 -18.39
CA THR A 117 -3.40 12.00 -19.71
C THR A 117 -4.90 11.72 -19.66
N VAL A 118 -5.59 12.02 -20.74
CA VAL A 118 -6.99 11.62 -20.96
C VAL A 118 -7.00 10.48 -21.98
N ASP A 119 -7.65 9.38 -21.64
CA ASP A 119 -7.77 8.23 -22.54
C ASP A 119 -8.82 8.49 -23.64
N ALA A 120 -8.94 7.56 -24.59
CA ALA A 120 -9.88 7.66 -25.69
C ALA A 120 -11.36 7.65 -25.25
N ASN A 121 -11.65 7.24 -24.01
CA ASN A 121 -13.00 7.24 -23.43
C ASN A 121 -13.26 8.50 -22.58
N GLY A 122 -12.33 9.45 -22.53
CA GLY A 122 -12.43 10.67 -21.74
C GLY A 122 -12.09 10.50 -20.25
N ASN A 123 -11.58 9.34 -19.82
CA ASN A 123 -11.17 9.12 -18.42
C ASN A 123 -9.71 9.51 -18.23
N ILE A 124 -9.36 9.81 -16.99
CA ILE A 124 -7.98 10.10 -16.62
C ILE A 124 -7.17 8.80 -16.54
N SER A 125 -6.03 8.78 -17.24
CA SER A 125 -5.02 7.73 -17.17
C SER A 125 -3.68 8.31 -16.73
N GLY A 126 -2.98 7.63 -15.84
CA GLY A 126 -1.70 8.10 -15.30
C GLY A 126 -0.99 7.00 -14.54
N GLY A 127 0.13 7.35 -13.91
CA GLY A 127 0.98 6.41 -13.20
C GLY A 127 2.38 6.32 -13.80
N PRO A 128 3.21 5.37 -13.35
CA PRO A 128 4.61 5.27 -13.79
C PRO A 128 4.81 5.20 -15.29
N MET A 129 3.99 4.43 -16.01
CA MET A 129 4.08 4.32 -17.45
C MET A 129 3.99 5.70 -18.15
N HIS A 130 3.14 6.60 -17.64
CA HIS A 130 2.96 7.93 -18.20
C HIS A 130 4.10 8.88 -17.83
N TYR A 131 4.50 8.95 -16.55
CA TYR A 131 5.58 9.88 -16.18
C TYR A 131 6.98 9.38 -16.60
N ILE A 132 7.16 8.06 -16.83
CA ILE A 132 8.36 7.54 -17.47
C ILE A 132 8.45 8.04 -18.92
N GLU A 133 7.41 7.83 -19.71
CA GLU A 133 7.43 8.18 -21.14
C GLU A 133 7.43 9.69 -21.38
N GLN A 134 6.62 10.45 -20.63
CA GLN A 134 6.48 11.89 -20.81
C GLN A 134 7.52 12.70 -20.03
N GLY A 135 7.86 12.28 -18.81
CA GLY A 135 8.77 13.01 -17.94
C GLY A 135 10.23 12.75 -18.25
N LEU A 136 10.65 11.50 -18.46
CA LEU A 136 12.01 11.15 -18.87
C LEU A 136 12.22 11.23 -20.38
N GLY A 137 11.13 11.18 -21.16
CA GLY A 137 11.15 11.27 -22.61
C GLY A 137 10.94 9.94 -23.33
N LYS A 138 10.58 10.02 -24.62
CA LYS A 138 10.18 8.86 -25.45
C LYS A 138 11.22 7.73 -25.52
N LYS A 139 12.51 8.03 -25.36
CA LYS A 139 13.58 7.01 -25.32
C LYS A 139 13.42 6.00 -24.16
N TYR A 140 12.71 6.39 -23.09
CA TYR A 140 12.45 5.53 -21.93
C TYR A 140 11.13 4.75 -22.07
N LYS A 141 10.44 4.78 -23.21
CA LYS A 141 9.22 4.00 -23.45
C LYS A 141 9.38 2.50 -23.14
N PRO A 142 10.50 1.82 -23.45
CA PRO A 142 10.68 0.42 -23.05
C PRO A 142 10.55 0.20 -21.53
N LEU A 143 11.02 1.15 -20.72
CA LEU A 143 10.91 1.10 -19.26
C LEU A 143 9.44 1.25 -18.80
N ALA A 144 8.66 2.10 -19.48
CA ALA A 144 7.23 2.27 -19.23
C ALA A 144 6.43 1.01 -19.61
N VAL A 145 6.77 0.38 -20.73
CA VAL A 145 6.20 -0.92 -21.14
C VAL A 145 6.54 -2.00 -20.14
N MET A 146 7.79 -2.08 -19.68
CA MET A 146 8.24 -3.04 -18.67
C MET A 146 7.45 -2.88 -17.36
N PHE A 147 7.27 -1.65 -16.89
CA PHE A 147 6.42 -1.37 -15.72
C PHE A 147 5.00 -1.90 -15.91
N SER A 148 4.38 -1.59 -17.07
CA SER A 148 3.00 -1.98 -17.35
C SER A 148 2.82 -3.51 -17.45
N VAL A 149 3.79 -4.22 -18.05
CA VAL A 149 3.78 -5.70 -18.10
C VAL A 149 3.83 -6.28 -16.69
N PHE A 150 4.76 -5.81 -15.86
CA PHE A 150 4.83 -6.28 -14.47
C PHE A 150 3.58 -5.88 -13.67
N GLY A 151 3.01 -4.68 -13.90
CA GLY A 151 1.76 -4.26 -13.27
C GLY A 151 0.58 -5.18 -13.57
N VAL A 152 0.44 -5.62 -14.81
CA VAL A 152 -0.56 -6.64 -15.20
C VAL A 152 -0.28 -7.99 -14.54
N MET A 153 0.99 -8.41 -14.50
CA MET A 153 1.37 -9.67 -13.85
C MET A 153 1.08 -9.66 -12.33
N VAL A 154 1.39 -8.56 -11.64
CA VAL A 154 1.08 -8.40 -10.21
C VAL A 154 -0.42 -8.43 -9.98
N ALA A 155 -1.18 -7.70 -10.79
CA ALA A 155 -2.64 -7.67 -10.69
C ALA A 155 -3.27 -9.05 -10.91
N CYS A 156 -2.85 -9.77 -11.95
CA CYS A 156 -3.48 -11.02 -12.37
C CYS A 156 -2.96 -12.26 -11.63
N LEU A 157 -1.66 -12.33 -11.38
CA LEU A 157 -0.99 -13.56 -10.91
C LEU A 157 -0.34 -13.39 -9.53
N GLY A 158 -0.25 -12.15 -9.04
CA GLY A 158 0.50 -11.82 -7.84
C GLY A 158 -0.36 -11.44 -6.64
N SER A 159 0.13 -10.46 -5.90
CA SER A 159 -0.48 -9.92 -4.69
C SER A 159 -1.87 -9.30 -4.91
N GLY A 160 -2.21 -8.96 -6.17
CA GLY A 160 -3.49 -8.37 -6.51
C GLY A 160 -4.66 -9.35 -6.57
N THR A 161 -4.42 -10.64 -6.78
CA THR A 161 -5.51 -11.62 -6.97
C THR A 161 -5.28 -12.89 -6.15
N PHE A 162 -4.34 -13.73 -6.53
CA PHE A 162 -4.25 -15.08 -6.01
C PHE A 162 -3.97 -15.15 -4.51
N THR A 163 -3.06 -14.33 -4.01
CA THR A 163 -2.73 -14.30 -2.58
C THR A 163 -3.93 -13.86 -1.73
N GLN A 164 -4.72 -12.91 -2.24
CA GLN A 164 -5.90 -12.40 -1.54
C GLN A 164 -7.05 -13.41 -1.57
N VAL A 165 -7.31 -14.01 -2.74
CA VAL A 165 -8.36 -15.02 -2.91
C VAL A 165 -8.09 -16.22 -1.99
N ASN A 166 -6.85 -16.72 -1.99
CA ASN A 166 -6.46 -17.82 -1.11
C ASN A 166 -6.64 -17.48 0.36
N ALA A 167 -6.20 -16.28 0.79
CA ALA A 167 -6.36 -15.85 2.18
C ALA A 167 -7.84 -15.79 2.61
N ILE A 168 -8.73 -15.29 1.74
CA ILE A 168 -10.18 -15.26 2.01
C ILE A 168 -10.75 -16.66 2.15
N VAL A 169 -10.43 -17.53 1.19
CA VAL A 169 -10.98 -18.89 1.15
C VAL A 169 -10.50 -19.72 2.33
N GLU A 170 -9.20 -19.65 2.65
CA GLU A 170 -8.60 -20.35 3.76
C GLU A 170 -9.19 -19.90 5.11
N ILE A 171 -9.19 -18.59 5.38
CA ILE A 171 -9.69 -18.09 6.67
C ILE A 171 -11.20 -18.36 6.86
N THR A 172 -11.97 -18.29 5.78
CA THR A 172 -13.41 -18.56 5.82
C THR A 172 -13.69 -20.04 6.10
N ASN A 173 -12.95 -20.92 5.43
CA ASN A 173 -13.07 -22.37 5.67
C ASN A 173 -12.65 -22.73 7.10
N LEU A 174 -11.52 -22.23 7.59
CA LEU A 174 -11.02 -22.51 8.94
C LEU A 174 -11.91 -21.94 10.03
N SER A 175 -12.52 -20.75 9.83
CA SER A 175 -13.26 -20.05 10.88
C SER A 175 -14.71 -20.52 11.01
N ILE A 176 -15.39 -20.78 9.88
CA ILE A 176 -16.84 -21.08 9.84
C ILE A 176 -17.19 -22.31 8.99
N GLY A 177 -16.20 -23.02 8.45
CA GLY A 177 -16.41 -24.30 7.74
C GLY A 177 -17.06 -24.18 6.37
N ILE A 178 -17.12 -22.99 5.75
CA ILE A 178 -17.67 -22.83 4.40
C ILE A 178 -16.70 -23.46 3.39
N PRO A 179 -17.19 -24.41 2.53
CA PRO A 179 -16.35 -25.01 1.51
C PRO A 179 -15.76 -23.98 0.54
N VAL A 180 -14.53 -24.23 0.12
CA VAL A 180 -13.74 -23.37 -0.81
C VAL A 180 -14.54 -22.91 -2.01
N MET A 181 -15.32 -23.81 -2.64
CA MET A 181 -16.09 -23.54 -3.84
C MET A 181 -17.16 -22.47 -3.65
N TYR A 182 -17.87 -22.48 -2.51
CA TYR A 182 -18.91 -21.47 -2.25
C TYR A 182 -18.31 -20.10 -1.96
N THR A 183 -17.24 -20.04 -1.18
CA THR A 183 -16.53 -18.79 -0.92
C THR A 183 -15.97 -18.20 -2.23
N ALA A 184 -15.36 -19.03 -3.08
CA ALA A 184 -14.83 -18.63 -4.38
C ALA A 184 -15.94 -18.10 -5.31
N ALA A 185 -17.09 -18.79 -5.36
CA ALA A 185 -18.22 -18.36 -6.20
C ALA A 185 -18.79 -17.00 -5.73
N ILE A 186 -19.05 -16.84 -4.42
CA ILE A 186 -19.55 -15.59 -3.84
C ILE A 186 -18.55 -14.45 -4.10
N LEU A 187 -17.26 -14.68 -3.82
CA LEU A 187 -16.21 -13.69 -4.04
C LEU A 187 -16.15 -13.25 -5.51
N THR A 188 -16.18 -14.21 -6.43
CA THR A 188 -16.14 -13.94 -7.88
C THR A 188 -17.32 -13.07 -8.32
N VAL A 189 -18.54 -13.36 -7.86
CA VAL A 189 -19.74 -12.57 -8.18
C VAL A 189 -19.59 -11.15 -7.61
N LEU A 190 -19.16 -11.00 -6.35
CA LEU A 190 -18.98 -9.69 -5.73
C LEU A 190 -17.91 -8.85 -6.46
N VAL A 191 -16.79 -9.47 -6.81
CA VAL A 191 -15.73 -8.80 -7.59
C VAL A 191 -16.26 -8.40 -8.97
N ALA A 192 -16.98 -9.29 -9.66
CA ALA A 192 -17.55 -9.00 -10.99
C ALA A 192 -18.51 -7.78 -10.96
N ILE A 193 -19.44 -7.73 -9.99
CA ILE A 193 -20.39 -6.63 -9.84
C ILE A 193 -19.67 -5.29 -9.69
N VAL A 194 -18.60 -5.24 -8.92
CA VAL A 194 -17.88 -3.99 -8.64
C VAL A 194 -16.95 -3.62 -9.79
N THR A 195 -16.19 -4.56 -10.34
CA THR A 195 -15.14 -4.28 -11.33
C THR A 195 -15.69 -3.97 -12.72
N ILE A 196 -16.84 -4.57 -13.11
CA ILE A 196 -17.50 -4.23 -14.39
C ILE A 196 -17.88 -2.74 -14.44
N GLY A 197 -18.25 -2.13 -13.31
CA GLY A 197 -18.54 -0.70 -13.20
C GLY A 197 -17.31 0.23 -13.28
N GLY A 198 -16.09 -0.31 -13.34
CA GLY A 198 -14.84 0.43 -13.47
C GLY A 198 -14.48 1.29 -12.25
N LEU A 199 -13.57 2.27 -12.46
CA LEU A 199 -13.03 3.11 -11.38
C LEU A 199 -14.09 3.74 -10.49
N LYS A 200 -15.17 4.27 -11.05
CA LYS A 200 -16.20 4.97 -10.25
C LYS A 200 -16.89 4.01 -9.27
N SER A 201 -17.17 2.79 -9.70
CA SER A 201 -17.74 1.74 -8.87
C SER A 201 -16.74 1.28 -7.78
N ILE A 202 -15.51 0.97 -8.18
CA ILE A 202 -14.43 0.59 -7.25
C ILE A 202 -14.20 1.69 -6.20
N ALA A 203 -14.10 2.95 -6.61
CA ALA A 203 -13.88 4.07 -5.71
C ALA A 203 -15.07 4.36 -4.78
N MET A 204 -16.30 4.04 -5.21
CA MET A 204 -17.49 4.13 -4.38
C MET A 204 -17.45 3.07 -3.26
N VAL A 205 -17.14 1.84 -3.61
CA VAL A 205 -17.02 0.71 -2.67
C VAL A 205 -15.86 0.93 -1.72
N ALA A 206 -14.66 1.25 -2.24
CA ALA A 206 -13.48 1.54 -1.44
C ALA A 206 -13.70 2.70 -0.48
N GLY A 207 -14.35 3.79 -0.94
CA GLY A 207 -14.63 4.96 -0.11
C GLY A 207 -15.55 4.70 1.09
N LYS A 208 -16.29 3.59 1.08
CA LYS A 208 -17.13 3.14 2.21
C LYS A 208 -16.46 2.04 3.04
N ILE A 209 -15.93 1.01 2.36
CA ILE A 209 -15.40 -0.17 3.05
C ILE A 209 -14.07 0.15 3.73
N VAL A 210 -13.16 0.89 3.08
CA VAL A 210 -11.81 1.10 3.62
C VAL A 210 -11.81 1.84 4.96
N PRO A 211 -12.50 2.97 5.13
CA PRO A 211 -12.56 3.62 6.44
C PRO A 211 -13.21 2.72 7.51
N PHE A 212 -14.25 1.98 7.14
CA PHE A 212 -14.93 1.06 8.04
C PHE A 212 -14.02 -0.09 8.47
N MET A 213 -13.39 -0.79 7.51
CA MET A 213 -12.52 -1.92 7.82
C MET A 213 -11.29 -1.51 8.64
N ALA A 214 -10.69 -0.36 8.31
CA ALA A 214 -9.56 0.18 9.07
C ALA A 214 -9.96 0.50 10.50
N LEU A 215 -11.11 1.15 10.70
CA LEU A 215 -11.61 1.47 12.03
C LEU A 215 -11.90 0.20 12.85
N VAL A 216 -12.61 -0.78 12.27
CA VAL A 216 -12.92 -2.06 12.95
C VAL A 216 -11.63 -2.78 13.34
N TYR A 217 -10.65 -2.86 12.44
CA TYR A 217 -9.38 -3.51 12.72
C TYR A 217 -8.59 -2.77 13.80
N MET A 218 -8.50 -1.44 13.73
CA MET A 218 -7.83 -0.62 14.76
C MET A 218 -8.51 -0.76 16.13
N LEU A 219 -9.84 -0.78 16.19
CA LEU A 219 -10.56 -0.99 17.46
C LEU A 219 -10.32 -2.39 18.02
N THR A 220 -10.31 -3.40 17.16
CA THR A 220 -10.04 -4.80 17.57
C THR A 220 -8.62 -4.94 18.13
N THR A 221 -7.62 -4.43 17.40
CA THR A 221 -6.23 -4.49 17.86
C THR A 221 -6.00 -3.62 19.08
N ALA A 222 -6.61 -2.46 19.18
CA ALA A 222 -6.57 -1.62 20.38
C ALA A 222 -7.16 -2.33 21.59
N ALA A 223 -8.28 -3.03 21.43
CA ALA A 223 -8.87 -3.81 22.51
C ALA A 223 -7.95 -4.93 23.01
N VAL A 224 -7.24 -5.62 22.09
CA VAL A 224 -6.19 -6.59 22.48
C VAL A 224 -5.07 -5.90 23.25
N LEU A 225 -4.56 -4.76 22.74
CA LEU A 225 -3.47 -4.01 23.40
C LEU A 225 -3.87 -3.46 24.78
N ILE A 226 -5.15 -3.11 25.00
CA ILE A 226 -5.65 -2.71 26.32
C ILE A 226 -5.59 -3.88 27.30
N VAL A 227 -5.91 -5.11 26.87
CA VAL A 227 -5.76 -6.30 27.73
C VAL A 227 -4.31 -6.52 28.16
N PHE A 228 -3.35 -6.18 27.30
CA PHE A 228 -1.91 -6.31 27.57
C PHE A 228 -1.23 -4.97 27.85
N ALA A 229 -1.94 -3.95 28.33
CA ALA A 229 -1.44 -2.57 28.45
C ALA A 229 -0.11 -2.46 29.20
N ASP A 230 0.05 -3.21 30.28
CA ASP A 230 1.29 -3.22 31.11
C ASP A 230 2.52 -3.75 30.34
N GLN A 231 2.32 -4.54 29.30
CA GLN A 231 3.39 -5.15 28.49
C GLN A 231 3.75 -4.30 27.25
N VAL A 232 2.90 -3.34 26.85
CA VAL A 232 3.12 -2.52 25.67
C VAL A 232 4.44 -1.74 25.71
N PRO A 233 4.83 -1.07 26.82
CA PRO A 233 6.13 -0.39 26.88
C PRO A 233 7.32 -1.33 26.71
N ALA A 234 7.26 -2.52 27.31
CA ALA A 234 8.30 -3.54 27.17
C ALA A 234 8.38 -4.08 25.73
N ALA A 235 7.24 -4.24 25.06
CA ALA A 235 7.19 -4.65 23.66
C ALA A 235 7.83 -3.61 22.72
N PHE A 236 7.58 -2.32 22.93
CA PHE A 236 8.26 -1.26 22.20
C PHE A 236 9.78 -1.30 22.41
N ALA A 237 10.23 -1.43 23.65
CA ALA A 237 11.66 -1.56 23.97
C ALA A 237 12.27 -2.78 23.27
N LEU A 238 11.59 -3.94 23.30
CA LEU A 238 12.03 -5.17 22.66
C LEU A 238 12.13 -5.02 21.13
N ILE A 239 11.18 -4.33 20.49
CA ILE A 239 11.20 -4.05 19.04
C ILE A 239 12.45 -3.24 18.68
N ILE A 240 12.74 -2.17 19.43
CA ILE A 240 13.89 -1.30 19.18
C ILE A 240 15.20 -2.04 19.45
N GLU A 241 15.31 -2.72 20.58
CA GLU A 241 16.50 -3.47 20.97
C GLU A 241 16.81 -4.58 19.97
N SER A 242 15.80 -5.38 19.58
CA SER A 242 15.95 -6.50 18.63
C SER A 242 16.28 -6.04 17.21
N ALA A 243 16.03 -4.78 16.87
CA ALA A 243 16.38 -4.24 15.55
C ALA A 243 17.90 -4.09 15.35
N PHE A 244 18.65 -3.91 16.46
CA PHE A 244 20.09 -3.67 16.44
C PHE A 244 20.90 -4.74 17.20
N ASN A 245 20.24 -5.49 18.09
CA ASN A 245 20.86 -6.53 18.89
C ASN A 245 20.06 -7.84 18.81
N PRO A 246 20.45 -8.77 17.93
CA PRO A 246 19.70 -10.01 17.71
C PRO A 246 19.70 -10.96 18.93
N THR A 247 20.63 -10.80 19.86
CA THR A 247 20.70 -11.63 21.10
C THR A 247 19.60 -11.29 22.10
N ALA A 248 19.00 -10.09 22.04
CA ALA A 248 17.90 -9.71 22.91
C ALA A 248 16.62 -10.53 22.63
N ALA A 249 16.48 -11.08 21.42
CA ALA A 249 15.40 -12.00 21.04
C ALA A 249 15.64 -13.45 21.49
N ALA A 250 16.71 -13.71 22.24
CA ALA A 250 17.28 -15.05 22.50
C ALA A 250 16.51 -15.97 23.46
N GLY A 251 15.24 -15.71 23.72
CA GLY A 251 14.38 -16.66 24.44
C GLY A 251 14.01 -17.93 23.69
N GLY A 252 14.76 -18.31 22.63
CA GLY A 252 14.52 -19.51 21.83
C GLY A 252 14.60 -19.34 20.31
N PHE A 253 14.84 -18.13 19.83
CA PHE A 253 14.89 -17.81 18.39
C PHE A 253 16.35 -17.87 17.88
N LEU A 254 16.84 -19.06 17.57
CA LEU A 254 18.15 -19.27 16.96
C LEU A 254 18.13 -18.78 15.50
N GLY A 255 18.72 -17.60 15.22
CA GLY A 255 19.07 -17.21 13.86
C GLY A 255 18.60 -15.87 13.31
N ALA A 256 17.86 -15.05 14.08
CA ALA A 256 17.55 -13.70 13.62
C ALA A 256 18.79 -12.80 13.70
N THR A 257 19.40 -12.51 12.57
CA THR A 257 20.45 -11.49 12.46
C THR A 257 19.83 -10.12 12.24
N VAL A 258 20.56 -9.04 12.56
CA VAL A 258 20.15 -7.66 12.20
C VAL A 258 19.81 -7.56 10.70
N MET A 259 20.60 -8.21 9.86
CA MET A 259 20.37 -8.25 8.42
C MET A 259 19.03 -8.92 8.06
N LEU A 260 18.68 -10.02 8.74
CA LEU A 260 17.42 -10.73 8.50
C LEU A 260 16.21 -9.93 8.98
N ALA A 261 16.31 -9.29 10.16
CA ALA A 261 15.30 -8.38 10.68
C ALA A 261 15.07 -7.20 9.72
N MET A 262 16.16 -6.58 9.25
CA MET A 262 16.12 -5.48 8.29
C MET A 262 15.48 -5.93 6.96
N ARG A 263 15.95 -7.02 6.38
CA ARG A 263 15.43 -7.55 5.11
C ARG A 263 13.95 -7.89 5.21
N SER A 264 13.55 -8.63 6.25
CA SER A 264 12.16 -9.05 6.44
C SER A 264 11.25 -7.86 6.71
N GLY A 265 11.67 -6.92 7.56
CA GLY A 265 10.91 -5.73 7.89
C GLY A 265 10.73 -4.81 6.67
N ILE A 266 11.82 -4.49 5.95
CA ILE A 266 11.75 -3.63 4.76
C ILE A 266 10.90 -4.28 3.67
N ALA A 267 11.15 -5.55 3.34
CA ALA A 267 10.42 -6.24 2.27
C ALA A 267 8.92 -6.32 2.56
N ARG A 268 8.52 -6.70 3.78
CA ARG A 268 7.10 -6.81 4.16
C ARG A 268 6.45 -5.44 4.40
N GLY A 269 7.21 -4.44 4.86
CA GLY A 269 6.74 -3.06 4.96
C GLY A 269 6.40 -2.49 3.58
N ILE A 270 7.29 -2.65 2.60
CA ILE A 270 7.06 -2.21 1.22
C ILE A 270 5.95 -3.03 0.54
N PHE A 271 5.89 -4.33 0.78
CA PHE A 271 4.79 -5.18 0.30
C PHE A 271 3.43 -4.68 0.80
N SER A 272 3.34 -4.21 2.05
CA SER A 272 2.11 -3.66 2.63
C SER A 272 1.78 -2.29 2.06
N ASN A 273 2.67 -1.30 2.19
CA ASN A 273 2.36 0.09 1.83
C ASN A 273 2.60 0.45 0.36
N GLU A 274 3.24 -0.42 -0.40
CA GLU A 274 3.54 -0.25 -1.83
C GLU A 274 4.35 1.02 -2.19
N ALA A 275 5.08 1.61 -1.24
CA ALA A 275 5.88 2.80 -1.51
C ALA A 275 7.08 2.47 -2.41
N GLY A 276 7.16 3.11 -3.56
CA GLY A 276 8.20 2.85 -4.56
C GLY A 276 7.86 1.73 -5.55
N LEU A 277 6.75 1.01 -5.38
CA LEU A 277 6.28 0.02 -6.36
C LEU A 277 5.63 0.68 -7.59
N GLY A 278 5.09 1.89 -7.45
CA GLY A 278 4.46 2.61 -8.55
C GLY A 278 2.98 2.26 -8.80
N SER A 279 2.36 1.47 -7.94
CA SER A 279 0.95 1.08 -8.06
C SER A 279 -0.01 2.22 -7.69
N ALA A 280 0.16 2.81 -6.52
CA ALA A 280 -0.72 3.87 -6.01
C ALA A 280 -0.80 5.14 -6.88
N PRO A 281 0.26 5.61 -7.57
CA PRO A 281 0.17 6.73 -8.50
C PRO A 281 -0.82 6.51 -9.65
N ILE A 282 -1.15 5.27 -9.99
CA ILE A 282 -2.12 4.95 -11.03
C ILE A 282 -3.52 5.52 -10.67
N VAL A 283 -3.97 5.33 -9.44
CA VAL A 283 -5.24 5.89 -8.99
C VAL A 283 -5.12 7.34 -8.52
N ALA A 284 -3.96 7.75 -7.99
CA ALA A 284 -3.71 9.14 -7.60
C ALA A 284 -3.85 10.11 -8.78
N ALA A 285 -3.51 9.68 -9.99
CA ALA A 285 -3.69 10.46 -11.22
C ALA A 285 -5.16 10.84 -11.48
N ALA A 286 -6.11 9.97 -11.12
CA ALA A 286 -7.53 10.18 -11.32
C ALA A 286 -8.17 11.15 -10.31
N ALA A 287 -7.43 11.65 -9.32
CA ALA A 287 -7.93 12.57 -8.31
C ALA A 287 -8.25 13.96 -8.89
N LYS A 288 -9.39 14.54 -8.45
CA LYS A 288 -9.79 15.91 -8.81
C LYS A 288 -8.95 16.92 -8.05
N THR A 289 -7.85 17.36 -8.65
CA THR A 289 -7.00 18.41 -8.11
C THR A 289 -6.33 19.22 -9.24
N LYS A 290 -6.07 20.50 -8.97
CA LYS A 290 -5.24 21.36 -9.84
C LYS A 290 -3.75 21.28 -9.48
N TRP A 291 -3.44 20.87 -8.25
CA TRP A 291 -2.09 20.92 -7.71
C TRP A 291 -1.49 19.52 -7.52
N PRO A 292 -0.45 19.16 -8.28
CA PRO A 292 0.26 17.88 -8.09
C PRO A 292 0.69 17.65 -6.65
N ALA A 293 1.26 18.67 -5.99
CA ALA A 293 1.72 18.57 -4.60
C ALA A 293 0.59 18.31 -3.59
N GLU A 294 -0.64 18.79 -3.85
CA GLU A 294 -1.79 18.50 -3.00
C GLU A 294 -2.12 17.01 -2.98
N GLN A 295 -2.16 16.38 -4.15
CA GLN A 295 -2.37 14.94 -4.24
C GLN A 295 -1.17 14.16 -3.68
N GLY A 296 0.04 14.66 -3.85
CA GLY A 296 1.23 14.09 -3.20
C GLY A 296 1.08 14.03 -1.67
N LEU A 297 0.63 15.13 -1.06
CA LEU A 297 0.35 15.19 0.39
C LEU A 297 -0.72 14.18 0.80
N VAL A 298 -1.81 14.06 0.06
CA VAL A 298 -2.85 13.06 0.33
C VAL A 298 -2.29 11.64 0.17
N SER A 299 -1.55 11.36 -0.89
CA SER A 299 -1.00 10.03 -1.17
C SER A 299 -0.03 9.53 -0.10
N MET A 300 0.83 10.40 0.47
CA MET A 300 1.77 9.99 1.52
C MET A 300 1.07 9.55 2.81
N THR A 301 -0.15 10.04 3.09
CA THR A 301 -0.91 9.61 4.26
C THR A 301 -1.34 8.15 4.18
N GLY A 302 -1.41 7.58 2.97
CA GLY A 302 -1.68 6.16 2.77
C GLY A 302 -0.62 5.30 3.44
N THR A 303 0.67 5.57 3.23
CA THR A 303 1.77 4.85 3.88
C THR A 303 1.77 5.04 5.41
N PHE A 304 1.42 6.25 5.88
CA PHE A 304 1.29 6.53 7.30
C PHE A 304 0.19 5.68 7.94
N ILE A 305 -1.01 5.65 7.35
CA ILE A 305 -2.15 4.88 7.87
C ILE A 305 -1.86 3.38 7.79
N ASP A 306 -1.38 2.90 6.65
CA ASP A 306 -1.12 1.48 6.40
C ASP A 306 -0.07 0.91 7.35
N THR A 307 1.10 1.52 7.40
CA THR A 307 2.25 0.90 8.07
C THR A 307 2.52 1.51 9.45
N ILE A 308 2.55 2.85 9.57
CA ILE A 308 2.83 3.47 10.88
C ILE A 308 1.67 3.24 11.87
N ILE A 309 0.43 3.14 11.39
CA ILE A 309 -0.70 2.83 12.28
C ILE A 309 -1.02 1.33 12.25
N ILE A 310 -1.55 0.81 11.14
CA ILE A 310 -2.15 -0.54 11.10
C ILE A 310 -1.10 -1.64 11.33
N CYS A 311 0.03 -1.64 10.59
CA CYS A 311 1.08 -2.64 10.80
C CYS A 311 1.72 -2.55 12.19
N THR A 312 1.86 -1.34 12.76
CA THR A 312 2.37 -1.17 14.12
C THR A 312 1.44 -1.82 15.14
N MET A 313 0.13 -1.62 15.00
CA MET A 313 -0.85 -2.24 15.90
C MET A 313 -0.80 -3.77 15.82
N THR A 314 -0.73 -4.32 14.60
CA THR A 314 -0.55 -5.77 14.40
C THR A 314 0.76 -6.26 15.03
N GLY A 315 1.88 -5.58 14.75
CA GLY A 315 3.19 -5.93 15.28
C GLY A 315 3.23 -5.94 16.81
N LEU A 316 2.66 -4.90 17.43
CA LEU A 316 2.57 -4.83 18.90
C LEU A 316 1.74 -5.97 19.48
N VAL A 317 0.58 -6.29 18.89
CA VAL A 317 -0.25 -7.42 19.32
C VAL A 317 0.53 -8.73 19.29
N LEU A 318 1.31 -8.96 18.23
CA LEU A 318 2.13 -10.17 18.09
C LEU A 318 3.27 -10.21 19.11
N VAL A 319 3.89 -9.07 19.38
CA VAL A 319 5.02 -8.99 20.31
C VAL A 319 4.57 -9.13 21.78
N VAL A 320 3.52 -8.40 22.19
CA VAL A 320 3.00 -8.49 23.58
C VAL A 320 2.45 -9.88 23.92
N SER A 321 1.84 -10.56 22.94
CA SER A 321 1.31 -11.90 23.14
C SER A 321 2.38 -13.00 23.21
N GLY A 322 3.61 -12.73 22.78
CA GLY A 322 4.69 -13.71 22.77
C GLY A 322 4.53 -14.87 21.77
N VAL A 323 3.44 -14.92 20.98
CA VAL A 323 3.14 -16.02 20.03
C VAL A 323 4.19 -16.17 18.93
N TRP A 324 4.97 -15.14 18.65
CA TRP A 324 6.02 -15.14 17.64
C TRP A 324 7.17 -16.10 17.95
N THR A 325 7.34 -16.51 19.21
CA THR A 325 8.36 -17.49 19.65
C THR A 325 7.98 -18.93 19.31
N GLY A 326 6.69 -19.24 19.10
CA GLY A 326 6.17 -20.57 18.77
C GLY A 326 6.33 -20.91 17.28
N ASP A 327 5.73 -22.02 16.83
CA ASP A 327 5.87 -22.54 15.45
C ASP A 327 4.88 -21.93 14.46
N LEU A 328 3.87 -21.17 14.94
CA LEU A 328 2.84 -20.57 14.09
C LEU A 328 3.42 -19.47 13.21
N ASN A 329 2.80 -19.25 12.06
CA ASN A 329 3.16 -18.20 11.11
C ASN A 329 1.90 -17.56 10.47
N GLY A 330 2.05 -16.39 9.87
CA GLY A 330 1.01 -15.72 9.09
C GLY A 330 -0.30 -15.50 9.86
N ALA A 331 -1.43 -15.83 9.22
CA ALA A 331 -2.75 -15.64 9.81
C ALA A 331 -2.97 -16.44 11.09
N ALA A 332 -2.46 -17.67 11.17
CA ALA A 332 -2.59 -18.53 12.35
C ALA A 332 -1.90 -17.92 13.58
N MET A 333 -0.72 -17.31 13.39
CA MET A 333 -0.01 -16.61 14.46
C MET A 333 -0.82 -15.40 14.97
N THR A 334 -1.37 -14.59 14.07
CA THR A 334 -2.21 -13.44 14.44
C THR A 334 -3.51 -13.89 15.13
N GLN A 335 -4.12 -14.98 14.67
CA GLN A 335 -5.31 -15.55 15.31
C GLN A 335 -5.01 -16.01 16.74
N SER A 336 -3.87 -16.68 16.94
CA SER A 336 -3.44 -17.10 18.27
C SER A 336 -3.21 -15.92 19.22
N ALA A 337 -2.60 -14.83 18.72
CA ALA A 337 -2.44 -13.60 19.49
C ALA A 337 -3.77 -12.98 19.93
N PHE A 338 -4.75 -12.91 19.03
CA PHE A 338 -6.11 -12.43 19.35
C PHE A 338 -6.83 -13.36 20.33
N ALA A 339 -6.63 -14.67 20.22
CA ALA A 339 -7.26 -15.66 21.07
C ALA A 339 -6.79 -15.56 22.54
N MET A 340 -5.61 -15.03 22.79
CA MET A 340 -5.15 -14.78 24.17
C MET A 340 -5.98 -13.70 24.88
N ALA A 341 -6.47 -12.70 24.13
CA ALA A 341 -7.35 -11.66 24.68
C ALA A 341 -8.84 -12.04 24.59
N PHE A 342 -9.24 -12.62 23.46
CA PHE A 342 -10.65 -12.92 23.14
C PHE A 342 -10.81 -14.34 22.58
N PRO A 343 -10.71 -15.42 23.40
CA PRO A 343 -10.67 -16.81 22.92
C PRO A 343 -11.85 -17.20 22.02
N ALA A 344 -13.08 -16.79 22.39
CA ALA A 344 -14.27 -17.13 21.64
C ALA A 344 -14.45 -16.35 20.33
N MET A 345 -13.91 -15.13 20.24
CA MET A 345 -14.16 -14.20 19.13
C MET A 345 -13.00 -14.07 18.16
N ALA A 346 -11.78 -14.45 18.56
CA ALA A 346 -10.56 -14.24 17.79
C ALA A 346 -10.67 -14.65 16.31
N LYS A 347 -11.18 -15.86 16.04
CA LYS A 347 -11.34 -16.38 14.68
C LYS A 347 -12.30 -15.56 13.81
N TYR A 348 -13.37 -15.02 14.40
CA TYR A 348 -14.34 -14.21 13.67
C TYR A 348 -13.80 -12.80 13.40
N LEU A 349 -13.16 -12.19 14.40
CA LEU A 349 -12.56 -10.86 14.28
C LEU A 349 -11.48 -10.84 13.21
N LEU A 350 -10.58 -11.83 13.22
CA LEU A 350 -9.54 -11.96 12.21
C LEU A 350 -10.14 -12.27 10.83
N MET A 351 -11.12 -13.17 10.75
CA MET A 351 -11.78 -13.50 9.49
C MET A 351 -12.42 -12.27 8.85
N ILE A 352 -13.20 -11.49 9.62
CA ILE A 352 -13.85 -10.28 9.11
C ILE A 352 -12.78 -9.28 8.61
N GLY A 353 -11.75 -9.03 9.42
CA GLY A 353 -10.65 -8.14 9.03
C GLY A 353 -9.96 -8.59 7.75
N LEU A 354 -9.55 -9.84 7.69
CA LEU A 354 -8.79 -10.38 6.55
C LEU A 354 -9.64 -10.44 5.27
N VAL A 355 -10.92 -10.85 5.38
CA VAL A 355 -11.85 -10.89 4.23
C VAL A 355 -12.07 -9.50 3.66
N LEU A 356 -12.35 -8.49 4.50
CA LEU A 356 -12.54 -7.11 4.04
C LEU A 356 -11.27 -6.54 3.41
N PHE A 357 -10.11 -6.73 4.05
CA PHE A 357 -8.82 -6.26 3.57
C PHE A 357 -8.47 -6.90 2.22
N ALA A 358 -8.54 -8.23 2.13
CA ALA A 358 -8.20 -8.94 0.90
C ALA A 358 -9.20 -8.65 -0.24
N PHE A 359 -10.50 -8.54 0.06
CA PHE A 359 -11.51 -8.17 -0.94
C PHE A 359 -11.24 -6.80 -1.55
N THR A 360 -10.96 -5.79 -0.73
CA THR A 360 -10.66 -4.45 -1.24
C THR A 360 -9.36 -4.41 -2.03
N THR A 361 -8.36 -5.22 -1.65
CA THR A 361 -7.10 -5.34 -2.39
C THR A 361 -7.32 -5.88 -3.81
N ILE A 362 -8.17 -6.90 -3.97
CA ILE A 362 -8.55 -7.42 -5.30
C ILE A 362 -9.15 -6.30 -6.17
N LEU A 363 -10.03 -5.48 -5.61
CA LEU A 363 -10.67 -4.38 -6.34
C LEU A 363 -9.66 -3.29 -6.76
N GLY A 364 -8.77 -2.90 -5.85
CA GLY A 364 -7.74 -1.89 -6.12
C GLY A 364 -6.77 -2.34 -7.21
N TRP A 365 -6.26 -3.57 -7.11
CA TRP A 365 -5.36 -4.14 -8.09
C TRP A 365 -6.01 -4.43 -9.44
N ASN A 366 -7.33 -4.75 -9.48
CA ASN A 366 -8.06 -4.82 -10.74
C ASN A 366 -7.91 -3.51 -11.53
N TYR A 367 -8.13 -2.37 -10.88
CA TYR A 367 -7.98 -1.06 -11.52
C TYR A 367 -6.55 -0.77 -11.97
N TYR A 368 -5.54 -1.14 -11.16
CA TYR A 368 -4.15 -0.94 -11.52
C TYR A 368 -3.76 -1.72 -12.77
N GLY A 369 -4.12 -2.99 -12.83
CA GLY A 369 -3.88 -3.83 -14.01
C GLY A 369 -4.67 -3.36 -15.24
N GLU A 370 -5.90 -2.84 -15.05
CA GLU A 370 -6.70 -2.24 -16.11
C GLU A 370 -5.97 -1.05 -16.77
N ARG A 371 -5.40 -0.16 -15.97
CA ARG A 371 -4.65 0.99 -16.51
C ARG A 371 -3.33 0.57 -17.15
N CYS A 372 -2.68 -0.48 -16.67
CA CYS A 372 -1.48 -1.03 -17.28
C CYS A 372 -1.78 -1.69 -18.63
N ILE A 373 -2.83 -2.49 -18.73
CA ILE A 373 -3.22 -3.14 -19.99
C ILE A 373 -3.72 -2.12 -21.03
N GLU A 374 -4.41 -1.10 -20.57
CA GLU A 374 -4.82 0.02 -21.41
C GLU A 374 -3.62 0.75 -22.03
N TYR A 375 -2.58 1.03 -21.25
CA TYR A 375 -1.35 1.64 -21.75
C TYR A 375 -0.69 0.78 -22.85
N LEU A 376 -0.72 -0.56 -22.70
CA LEU A 376 -0.08 -1.50 -23.63
C LEU A 376 -0.89 -1.67 -24.93
N PHE A 377 -2.22 -1.77 -24.86
CA PHE A 377 -3.09 -2.21 -25.95
C PHE A 377 -4.26 -1.26 -26.23
N GLY A 378 -4.36 -0.14 -25.52
CA GLY A 378 -5.42 0.84 -25.67
C GLY A 378 -6.73 0.46 -24.97
N THR A 379 -7.72 1.36 -25.02
CA THR A 379 -8.97 1.25 -24.25
C THR A 379 -9.83 0.04 -24.59
N LYS A 380 -9.69 -0.53 -25.81
CA LYS A 380 -10.43 -1.73 -26.22
C LYS A 380 -10.06 -2.98 -25.42
N SER A 381 -8.88 -3.01 -24.82
CA SER A 381 -8.39 -4.12 -23.99
C SER A 381 -8.99 -4.18 -22.58
N ILE A 382 -9.66 -3.11 -22.13
CA ILE A 382 -10.19 -2.98 -20.77
C ILE A 382 -11.23 -4.08 -20.47
N MET A 383 -12.23 -4.26 -21.33
CA MET A 383 -13.29 -5.24 -21.06
C MET A 383 -12.80 -6.68 -21.13
N PRO A 384 -12.00 -7.10 -22.14
CA PRO A 384 -11.37 -8.42 -22.11
C PRO A 384 -10.53 -8.66 -20.86
N TYR A 385 -9.75 -7.67 -20.44
CA TYR A 385 -8.97 -7.76 -19.20
C TYR A 385 -9.85 -8.02 -17.97
N ARG A 386 -10.95 -7.26 -17.80
CA ARG A 386 -11.88 -7.45 -16.66
C ARG A 386 -12.44 -8.86 -16.61
N LEU A 387 -12.83 -9.41 -17.77
CA LEU A 387 -13.35 -10.78 -17.85
C LEU A 387 -12.29 -11.82 -17.48
N VAL A 388 -11.07 -11.67 -17.99
CA VAL A 388 -9.95 -12.54 -17.65
C VAL A 388 -9.65 -12.44 -16.15
N PHE A 389 -9.59 -11.23 -15.59
CA PHE A 389 -9.35 -10.99 -14.18
C PHE A 389 -10.40 -11.67 -13.27
N ILE A 390 -11.69 -11.57 -13.61
CA ILE A 390 -12.78 -12.25 -12.90
C ILE A 390 -12.60 -13.79 -12.97
N GLY A 391 -12.21 -14.32 -14.13
CA GLY A 391 -11.90 -15.74 -14.29
C GLY A 391 -10.72 -16.19 -13.42
N LEU A 392 -9.69 -15.34 -13.30
CA LEU A 392 -8.54 -15.58 -12.42
C LEU A 392 -8.94 -15.55 -10.93
N VAL A 393 -9.82 -14.66 -10.52
CA VAL A 393 -10.38 -14.67 -9.15
C VAL A 393 -11.09 -16.00 -8.87
N ALA A 394 -11.90 -16.49 -9.81
CA ALA A 394 -12.58 -17.78 -9.66
C ALA A 394 -11.61 -18.97 -9.53
N SER A 395 -10.55 -18.98 -10.33
CA SER A 395 -9.56 -20.07 -10.35
C SER A 395 -8.54 -20.01 -9.21
N GLY A 396 -8.26 -18.80 -8.71
CA GLY A 396 -7.22 -18.56 -7.68
C GLY A 396 -7.47 -19.30 -6.36
N ALA A 397 -8.71 -19.59 -6.05
CA ALA A 397 -9.10 -20.34 -4.86
C ALA A 397 -8.57 -21.79 -4.80
N PHE A 398 -8.21 -22.34 -5.96
CA PHE A 398 -7.82 -23.76 -6.10
C PHE A 398 -6.29 -23.95 -6.30
N LEU A 399 -5.51 -22.86 -6.29
CA LEU A 399 -4.08 -22.89 -6.54
C LEU A 399 -3.28 -23.09 -5.24
N LYS A 400 -2.09 -23.71 -5.34
CA LYS A 400 -1.17 -23.91 -4.21
C LYS A 400 -0.48 -22.61 -3.82
N LEU A 401 -0.58 -22.22 -2.55
CA LEU A 401 -0.10 -20.97 -1.98
C LEU A 401 1.39 -20.67 -2.14
N GLU A 402 2.26 -21.62 -1.83
CA GLU A 402 3.70 -21.36 -1.73
C GLU A 402 4.33 -20.79 -3.00
N THR A 403 4.02 -21.40 -4.16
CA THR A 403 4.55 -20.96 -5.45
C THR A 403 4.02 -19.57 -5.83
N ILE A 404 2.75 -19.30 -5.51
CA ILE A 404 2.08 -18.03 -5.81
C ILE A 404 2.69 -16.87 -5.02
N TRP A 405 2.96 -17.07 -3.73
CA TRP A 405 3.58 -16.03 -2.90
C TRP A 405 4.98 -15.65 -3.39
N VAL A 406 5.81 -16.65 -3.75
CA VAL A 406 7.15 -16.40 -4.27
C VAL A 406 7.09 -15.68 -5.62
N LEU A 407 6.19 -16.08 -6.51
CA LEU A 407 6.01 -15.40 -7.80
C LEU A 407 5.51 -13.97 -7.63
N ALA A 408 4.54 -13.75 -6.73
CA ALA A 408 4.03 -12.42 -6.40
C ALA A 408 5.14 -11.49 -5.89
N ASP A 409 5.97 -11.98 -4.98
CA ASP A 409 7.12 -11.22 -4.47
C ASP A 409 8.09 -10.84 -5.59
N ILE A 410 8.46 -11.79 -6.47
CA ILE A 410 9.38 -11.53 -7.60
C ILE A 410 8.83 -10.42 -8.50
N VAL A 411 7.59 -10.54 -8.92
CA VAL A 411 7.00 -9.59 -9.89
C VAL A 411 6.82 -8.21 -9.27
N ASN A 412 6.43 -8.13 -8.00
CA ASN A 412 6.37 -6.88 -7.24
C ASN A 412 7.74 -6.17 -7.20
N GLY A 413 8.79 -6.92 -6.89
CA GLY A 413 10.15 -6.36 -6.85
C GLY A 413 10.61 -5.84 -8.22
N LEU A 414 10.33 -6.60 -9.28
CA LEU A 414 10.68 -6.19 -10.65
C LEU A 414 9.89 -4.96 -11.12
N MET A 415 8.63 -4.82 -10.71
CA MET A 415 7.80 -3.65 -11.02
C MET A 415 8.34 -2.36 -10.38
N ALA A 416 8.99 -2.46 -9.21
CA ALA A 416 9.55 -1.30 -8.52
C ALA A 416 10.70 -0.64 -9.31
N ILE A 417 11.52 -1.40 -10.00
CA ILE A 417 12.75 -0.92 -10.65
C ILE A 417 12.48 0.23 -11.64
N PRO A 418 11.59 0.08 -12.64
CA PRO A 418 11.27 1.17 -13.57
C PRO A 418 10.73 2.41 -12.88
N ASN A 419 9.91 2.23 -11.85
CA ASN A 419 9.35 3.33 -11.09
C ASN A 419 10.43 4.12 -10.33
N LEU A 420 11.32 3.43 -9.61
CA LEU A 420 12.40 4.07 -8.84
C LEU A 420 13.38 4.83 -9.74
N ILE A 421 13.71 4.29 -10.91
CA ILE A 421 14.51 4.99 -11.92
C ILE A 421 13.85 6.32 -12.32
N ALA A 422 12.52 6.29 -12.53
CA ALA A 422 11.78 7.50 -12.88
C ALA A 422 11.72 8.51 -11.72
N LEU A 423 11.51 8.06 -10.50
CA LEU A 423 11.48 8.92 -9.31
C LEU A 423 12.83 9.64 -9.10
N LEU A 424 13.93 8.92 -9.27
CA LEU A 424 15.28 9.50 -9.21
C LEU A 424 15.49 10.55 -10.29
N GLY A 425 15.17 10.21 -11.56
CA GLY A 425 15.31 11.10 -12.70
C GLY A 425 14.42 12.34 -12.64
N LEU A 426 13.21 12.21 -12.09
CA LEU A 426 12.22 13.28 -12.00
C LEU A 426 12.17 13.95 -10.63
N SER A 427 13.07 13.63 -9.72
CA SER A 427 13.10 14.22 -8.37
C SER A 427 13.21 15.74 -8.36
N GLY A 428 13.85 16.35 -9.38
CA GLY A 428 13.88 17.80 -9.59
C GLY A 428 12.50 18.40 -9.89
N VAL A 429 11.68 17.69 -10.68
CA VAL A 429 10.30 18.09 -11.01
C VAL A 429 9.45 18.06 -9.74
N VAL A 430 9.59 17.00 -8.94
CA VAL A 430 8.87 16.90 -7.65
C VAL A 430 9.17 18.10 -6.75
N VAL A 431 10.44 18.47 -6.61
CA VAL A 431 10.87 19.63 -5.80
C VAL A 431 10.29 20.92 -6.35
N ALA A 432 10.31 21.12 -7.68
CA ALA A 432 9.77 22.32 -8.33
C ALA A 432 8.26 22.47 -8.09
N GLU A 433 7.46 21.42 -8.32
CA GLU A 433 6.02 21.41 -8.08
C GLU A 433 5.68 21.65 -6.59
N THR A 434 6.49 21.08 -5.70
CA THR A 434 6.36 21.29 -4.25
C THR A 434 6.55 22.74 -3.87
N LYS A 435 7.64 23.36 -4.35
CA LYS A 435 7.95 24.78 -4.10
C LYS A 435 6.85 25.69 -4.67
N ALA A 436 6.40 25.46 -5.89
CA ALA A 436 5.35 26.23 -6.53
C ALA A 436 4.04 26.22 -5.70
N TYR A 437 3.65 25.04 -5.22
CA TYR A 437 2.46 24.87 -4.39
C TYR A 437 2.54 25.64 -3.07
N PHE A 438 3.62 25.48 -2.31
CA PHE A 438 3.74 26.14 -1.01
C PHE A 438 3.90 27.66 -1.15
N THR A 439 4.66 28.12 -2.14
CA THR A 439 4.80 29.57 -2.41
C THR A 439 3.46 30.23 -2.78
N TYR A 440 2.62 29.54 -3.58
CA TYR A 440 1.27 30.02 -3.89
C TYR A 440 0.42 30.18 -2.62
N TRP A 441 0.40 29.16 -1.77
CA TRP A 441 -0.42 29.19 -0.55
C TRP A 441 0.10 30.16 0.51
N GLU A 442 1.40 30.41 0.57
CA GLU A 442 1.97 31.47 1.42
C GLU A 442 1.51 32.86 0.98
N LYS A 443 1.51 33.11 -0.33
CA LYS A 443 0.98 34.39 -0.90
C LYS A 443 -0.51 34.56 -0.62
N VAL A 444 -1.31 33.51 -0.77
CA VAL A 444 -2.75 33.55 -0.47
C VAL A 444 -2.98 33.84 1.01
N ARG A 445 -2.25 33.20 1.92
CA ARG A 445 -2.34 33.44 3.37
C ARG A 445 -1.95 34.86 3.75
N SER A 446 -0.85 35.37 3.22
CA SER A 446 -0.38 36.72 3.53
C SER A 446 -1.35 37.77 3.00
N ARG A 447 -1.95 37.56 1.81
CA ARG A 447 -3.00 38.45 1.27
C ARG A 447 -4.25 38.43 2.17
N LYS A 448 -4.73 37.29 2.59
CA LYS A 448 -5.89 37.17 3.48
C LYS A 448 -5.64 37.89 4.83
N LYS A 449 -4.46 37.60 5.44
CA LYS A 449 -4.08 38.27 6.71
C LYS A 449 -4.00 39.81 6.57
N ARG A 450 -3.56 40.29 5.40
CA ARG A 450 -3.51 41.71 5.12
C ARG A 450 -4.91 42.33 4.98
N ILE A 451 -5.84 41.64 4.31
CA ILE A 451 -7.25 42.05 4.19
C ILE A 451 -7.91 42.05 5.56
N ASP A 452 -7.71 41.03 6.38
CA ASP A 452 -8.26 40.94 7.75
C ASP A 452 -7.74 42.09 8.67
N ILE A 453 -6.53 42.60 8.43
CA ILE A 453 -5.92 43.69 9.21
C ILE A 453 -6.38 45.06 8.70
N ILE A 454 -6.55 45.25 7.39
CA ILE A 454 -6.81 46.54 6.76
C ILE A 454 -8.33 46.83 6.62
N GLY A 455 -9.18 45.80 6.77
CA GLY A 455 -10.64 45.95 6.69
C GLY A 455 -11.15 46.27 5.28
N GLU A 456 -10.45 45.86 4.21
CA GLU A 456 -10.94 46.06 2.85
C GLU A 456 -12.11 45.10 2.54
N PRO A 457 -13.18 45.56 1.89
CA PRO A 457 -14.31 44.72 1.55
C PRO A 457 -13.93 43.64 0.55
N GLU A 458 -14.45 42.44 0.79
CA GLU A 458 -14.36 41.30 -0.10
C GLU A 458 -14.99 41.63 -1.45
N TYR A 459 -14.20 41.99 -2.48
CA TYR A 459 -14.69 42.00 -3.84
C TYR A 459 -14.90 40.56 -4.29
N SER A 460 -16.17 40.18 -4.38
CA SER A 460 -16.65 38.98 -5.02
C SER A 460 -16.28 38.97 -6.52
N GLU A 461 -15.36 38.10 -6.94
CA GLU A 461 -15.26 37.58 -8.31
C GLU A 461 -15.24 36.06 -8.29
#